data_efc629e85558a51acfc7100e146c9f0a
#
_entry.id   efc629e85558a51acfc7100e146c9f0a
#
_cell.length_a   1.000
_cell.length_b   1.000
_cell.length_c   1.000
_cell.angle_alpha   90.00
_cell.angle_beta   90.00
_cell.angle_gamma   90.00
#
_symmetry.space_group_name_H-M   'P 1'
#
loop_
_entity.id
_entity.type
_entity.pdbx_description
1 polymer ?
#
loop_
_entity_poly.entity_id
_entity_poly.type
_entity_poly.pdbx_seq_one_letter_code
_entity_poly.pdbx_strand_id
1 'polypeptide(L)'
;ITKFSALDIQENLTFDKFVMEWFNQTMYGIKPSKQQLKYISDDSGVIVDKVIPYTRLAEHWPEIEDRCGQTMPLPNLQVGKYKSIVWDDATKKIINEYYRQDIQYWESIR
;
A
#
# COMPACT_ATOMS: atom_id res chain seq x y z
N ILE A 1 20.13 15.88 -8.12
CA ILE A 1 18.78 15.33 -8.10
C ILE A 1 17.78 16.45 -8.37
N THR A 2 16.99 16.31 -9.40
CA THR A 2 15.95 17.27 -9.73
C THR A 2 14.72 17.02 -8.86
N LYS A 3 14.24 18.04 -8.18
CA LYS A 3 13.01 17.99 -7.41
C LYS A 3 11.91 18.71 -8.17
N PHE A 4 10.71 18.17 -8.13
CA PHE A 4 9.56 18.86 -8.69
C PHE A 4 9.12 20.00 -7.78
N SER A 5 8.79 21.15 -8.38
CA SER A 5 8.07 22.19 -7.65
C SER A 5 6.60 21.79 -7.48
N ALA A 6 5.88 22.46 -6.58
CA ALA A 6 4.44 22.21 -6.43
C ALA A 6 3.68 22.48 -7.72
N LEU A 7 4.10 23.47 -8.49
CA LEU A 7 3.48 23.79 -9.76
C LEU A 7 3.71 22.70 -10.81
N ASP A 8 4.93 22.15 -10.86
CA ASP A 8 5.24 21.05 -11.78
C ASP A 8 4.41 19.81 -11.45
N ILE A 9 4.24 19.50 -10.16
CA ILE A 9 3.40 18.38 -9.73
C ILE A 9 1.97 18.55 -10.21
N GLN A 10 1.41 19.75 -10.09
CA GLN A 10 0.02 20.01 -10.46
C GLN A 10 -0.21 20.03 -11.98
N GLU A 11 0.73 20.57 -12.75
CA GLU A 11 0.54 20.83 -14.17
C GLU A 11 1.14 19.76 -15.08
N ASN A 12 2.28 19.19 -14.72
CA ASN A 12 3.07 18.38 -15.63
C ASN A 12 3.23 16.93 -15.17
N LEU A 13 2.84 16.59 -13.95
CA LEU A 13 3.09 15.27 -13.41
C LEU A 13 1.97 14.29 -13.78
N THR A 14 2.31 13.29 -14.60
CA THR A 14 1.45 12.14 -14.84
C THR A 14 1.65 11.09 -13.74
N PHE A 15 0.71 10.15 -13.63
CA PHE A 15 0.84 9.06 -12.66
C PHE A 15 2.11 8.24 -12.91
N ASP A 16 2.38 7.88 -14.16
CA ASP A 16 3.57 7.11 -14.52
C ASP A 16 4.85 7.83 -14.15
N LYS A 17 4.92 9.13 -14.46
CA LYS A 17 6.06 9.95 -14.12
C LYS A 17 6.24 10.07 -12.61
N PHE A 18 5.15 10.24 -11.89
CA PHE A 18 5.16 10.27 -10.42
C PHE A 18 5.77 8.98 -9.85
N VAL A 19 5.30 7.82 -10.29
CA VAL A 19 5.79 6.53 -9.82
C VAL A 19 7.28 6.36 -10.12
N MET A 20 7.70 6.66 -11.35
CA MET A 20 9.10 6.54 -11.73
C MET A 20 10.02 7.40 -10.87
N GLU A 21 9.65 8.67 -10.67
CA GLU A 21 10.45 9.59 -9.88
C GLU A 21 10.43 9.22 -8.39
N TRP A 22 9.29 8.78 -7.88
CA TRP A 22 9.17 8.39 -6.48
C TRP A 22 10.07 7.21 -6.16
N PHE A 23 10.06 6.16 -7.00
CA PHE A 23 10.89 4.99 -6.79
C PHE A 23 12.39 5.27 -7.02
N ASN A 24 12.71 6.29 -7.81
CA ASN A 24 14.08 6.76 -7.97
C ASN A 24 14.50 7.76 -6.89
N GLN A 25 13.61 8.08 -5.96
CA GLN A 25 13.87 8.98 -4.82
C GLN A 25 14.27 10.40 -5.26
N THR A 26 13.76 10.86 -6.39
CA THR A 26 14.09 12.18 -6.93
C THR A 26 13.07 13.24 -6.56
N MET A 27 11.90 12.85 -6.01
CA MET A 27 10.82 13.77 -5.68
C MET A 27 10.88 14.14 -4.21
N TYR A 28 11.33 15.35 -3.89
CA TYR A 28 11.37 15.91 -2.52
C TYR A 28 12.07 15.03 -1.49
N GLY A 29 12.88 14.06 -1.90
CA GLY A 29 13.49 13.11 -0.99
C GLY A 29 12.52 12.12 -0.36
N ILE A 30 11.28 12.08 -0.81
CA ILE A 30 10.26 11.13 -0.33
C ILE A 30 10.55 9.75 -0.94
N LYS A 31 10.54 8.73 -0.09
CA LYS A 31 10.75 7.36 -0.51
C LYS A 31 9.41 6.59 -0.52
N PRO A 32 9.28 5.55 -1.36
CA PRO A 32 8.15 4.65 -1.27
C PRO A 32 8.05 4.03 0.12
N SER A 33 6.84 3.72 0.53
CA SER A 33 6.62 3.04 1.81
C SER A 33 7.34 1.70 1.83
N LYS A 34 7.90 1.37 2.99
CA LYS A 34 8.51 0.07 3.22
C LYS A 34 7.49 -1.05 3.01
N GLN A 35 7.96 -2.20 2.55
CA GLN A 35 7.10 -3.36 2.36
C GLN A 35 6.37 -3.71 3.67
N GLN A 36 5.08 -4.03 3.56
CA GLN A 36 4.24 -4.29 4.75
C GLN A 36 4.72 -5.49 5.55
N LEU A 37 5.21 -6.53 4.89
CA LEU A 37 5.75 -7.70 5.57
C LEU A 37 6.88 -7.37 6.55
N LYS A 38 7.67 -6.34 6.27
CA LYS A 38 8.75 -5.92 7.15
C LYS A 38 8.29 -5.37 8.49
N TYR A 39 7.04 -4.89 8.57
CA TYR A 39 6.46 -4.39 9.82
C TYR A 39 5.89 -5.49 10.71
N ILE A 40 5.61 -6.66 10.17
CA ILE A 40 4.96 -7.76 10.88
C ILE A 40 5.82 -9.03 10.95
N SER A 41 7.07 -8.95 10.49
CA SER A 41 7.98 -10.09 10.41
C SER A 41 9.31 -9.77 11.07
N ASP A 42 10.00 -10.82 11.52
CA ASP A 42 11.40 -10.79 11.92
C ASP A 42 12.17 -11.88 11.17
N ASP A 43 13.37 -12.20 11.63
CA ASP A 43 14.22 -13.22 10.98
C ASP A 43 13.58 -14.62 10.97
N SER A 44 12.64 -14.89 11.86
CA SER A 44 11.95 -16.18 11.93
C SER A 44 10.65 -16.23 11.13
N GLY A 45 10.23 -15.13 10.51
CA GLY A 45 9.03 -15.03 9.70
C GLY A 45 7.99 -14.09 10.29
N VAL A 46 6.73 -14.26 9.92
CA VAL A 46 5.62 -13.44 10.42
C VAL A 46 5.41 -13.70 11.91
N ILE A 47 5.42 -12.64 12.72
CA ILE A 47 5.36 -12.71 14.19
C ILE A 47 4.02 -12.30 14.77
N VAL A 48 3.08 -11.81 13.96
CA VAL A 48 1.72 -11.49 14.42
C VAL A 48 0.85 -12.75 14.35
N ASP A 49 -0.16 -12.82 15.22
CA ASP A 49 -1.01 -13.99 15.33
C ASP A 49 -1.90 -14.21 14.10
N LYS A 50 -2.33 -13.13 13.49
CA LYS A 50 -3.24 -13.21 12.33
C LYS A 50 -3.07 -12.00 11.42
N VAL A 51 -3.10 -12.27 10.13
CA VAL A 51 -3.11 -11.25 9.07
C VAL A 51 -4.39 -11.41 8.26
N ILE A 52 -5.16 -10.35 8.17
CA ILE A 52 -6.45 -10.34 7.46
C ILE A 52 -6.31 -9.48 6.20
N PRO A 53 -6.61 -10.02 5.01
CA PRO A 53 -6.65 -9.19 3.81
C PRO A 53 -7.69 -8.08 3.97
N TYR A 54 -7.31 -6.86 3.59
CA TYR A 54 -8.19 -5.70 3.72
C TYR A 54 -9.55 -5.93 3.03
N THR A 55 -9.55 -6.62 1.90
CA THR A 55 -10.78 -6.93 1.14
C THR A 55 -11.73 -7.85 1.89
N ARG A 56 -11.26 -8.54 2.93
CA ARG A 56 -12.06 -9.46 3.75
C ARG A 56 -12.23 -8.98 5.19
N LEU A 57 -11.87 -7.75 5.48
CA LEU A 57 -11.90 -7.22 6.83
C LEU A 57 -13.29 -7.30 7.46
N ALA A 58 -14.33 -6.96 6.69
CA ALA A 58 -15.71 -7.00 7.18
C ALA A 58 -16.14 -8.40 7.60
N GLU A 59 -15.71 -9.45 6.88
CA GLU A 59 -16.01 -10.84 7.22
C GLU A 59 -15.38 -11.25 8.55
N HIS A 60 -14.19 -10.73 8.84
CA HIS A 60 -13.44 -11.09 10.04
C HIS A 60 -13.67 -10.12 11.21
N TRP A 61 -14.47 -9.08 11.00
CA TRP A 61 -14.69 -8.06 12.03
C TRP A 61 -15.28 -8.63 13.33
N PRO A 62 -16.28 -9.56 13.30
CA PRO A 62 -16.80 -10.16 14.52
C PRO A 62 -15.73 -10.87 15.36
N GLU A 63 -14.76 -11.52 14.71
CA GLU A 63 -13.65 -12.17 15.40
C GLU A 63 -12.76 -11.13 16.10
N ILE A 64 -12.52 -9.99 15.46
CA ILE A 64 -11.74 -8.90 16.04
C ILE A 64 -12.46 -8.33 17.26
N GLU A 65 -13.77 -8.09 17.16
CA GLU A 65 -14.58 -7.63 18.29
C GLU A 65 -14.52 -8.61 19.46
N ASP A 66 -14.62 -9.90 19.19
CA ASP A 66 -14.56 -10.94 20.21
C ASP A 66 -13.20 -10.93 20.93
N ARG A 67 -12.11 -10.85 20.19
CA ARG A 67 -10.76 -10.79 20.77
C ARG A 67 -10.50 -9.53 21.57
N CYS A 68 -11.09 -8.41 21.16
CA CYS A 68 -10.97 -7.14 21.89
C CYS A 68 -11.92 -7.04 23.09
N GLY A 69 -12.91 -7.92 23.18
CA GLY A 69 -13.92 -7.89 24.23
C GLY A 69 -14.88 -6.71 24.13
N GLN A 70 -15.00 -6.10 22.97
CA GLN A 70 -15.87 -4.94 22.73
C GLN A 70 -16.57 -5.07 21.39
N THR A 71 -17.84 -4.64 21.37
CA THR A 71 -18.57 -4.52 20.11
C THR A 71 -18.39 -3.09 19.59
N MET A 72 -17.87 -2.98 18.37
CA MET A 72 -17.60 -1.70 17.72
C MET A 72 -18.06 -1.77 16.27
N PRO A 73 -18.65 -0.69 15.73
CA PRO A 73 -18.93 -0.65 14.30
C PRO A 73 -17.60 -0.57 13.52
N LEU A 74 -17.52 -1.26 12.37
CA LEU A 74 -16.38 -1.12 11.46
C LEU A 74 -16.42 0.28 10.85
N PRO A 75 -15.45 1.15 11.14
CA PRO A 75 -15.47 2.50 10.59
C PRO A 75 -15.19 2.49 9.09
N ASN A 76 -15.82 3.41 8.38
CA ASN A 76 -15.59 3.61 6.96
C ASN A 76 -15.10 5.05 6.74
N LEU A 77 -13.87 5.28 7.18
CA LEU A 77 -13.23 6.59 7.13
C LEU A 77 -12.42 6.74 5.84
N GLN A 78 -12.18 7.99 5.45
CA GLN A 78 -11.34 8.33 4.30
C GLN A 78 -11.85 7.73 2.98
N VAL A 79 -13.18 7.69 2.84
CA VAL A 79 -13.78 7.30 1.57
C VAL A 79 -13.56 8.43 0.58
N GLY A 80 -12.72 8.19 -0.42
CA GLY A 80 -12.42 9.16 -1.47
C GLY A 80 -13.12 8.82 -2.77
N LYS A 81 -13.27 9.84 -3.62
CA LYS A 81 -13.68 9.63 -5.00
C LYS A 81 -12.43 9.63 -5.86
N TYR A 82 -12.12 8.49 -6.46
CA TYR A 82 -10.93 8.35 -7.30
C TYR A 82 -11.34 8.14 -8.75
N LYS A 83 -10.60 8.76 -9.65
CA LYS A 83 -10.69 8.42 -11.06
C LYS A 83 -9.89 7.16 -11.31
N SER A 84 -10.39 6.32 -12.20
CA SER A 84 -9.63 5.17 -12.65
C SER A 84 -8.34 5.62 -13.31
N ILE A 85 -7.24 4.98 -12.95
CA ILE A 85 -5.92 5.28 -13.51
C ILE A 85 -5.55 4.16 -14.46
N VAL A 86 -5.15 4.53 -15.68
CA VAL A 86 -4.60 3.58 -16.63
C VAL A 86 -3.11 3.45 -16.35
N TRP A 87 -2.69 2.24 -16.02
CA TRP A 87 -1.30 1.93 -15.72
C TRP A 87 -0.62 1.40 -16.98
N ASP A 88 0.59 1.86 -17.26
CA ASP A 88 1.41 1.20 -18.26
C ASP A 88 2.13 0.00 -17.66
N ASP A 89 2.69 -0.84 -18.54
CA ASP A 89 3.35 -2.07 -18.10
C ASP A 89 4.65 -1.79 -17.34
N ALA A 90 5.36 -0.73 -17.70
CA ALA A 90 6.59 -0.34 -17.01
C ALA A 90 6.31 0.06 -15.56
N THR A 91 5.26 0.84 -15.31
CA THR A 91 4.83 1.25 -13.98
C THR A 91 4.41 0.05 -13.14
N LYS A 92 3.60 -0.84 -13.71
CA LYS A 92 3.19 -2.08 -13.03
C LYS A 92 4.38 -2.93 -12.63
N LYS A 93 5.36 -3.06 -13.52
CA LYS A 93 6.55 -3.84 -13.25
C LYS A 93 7.36 -3.29 -12.07
N ILE A 94 7.55 -1.98 -12.01
CA ILE A 94 8.29 -1.34 -10.93
C ILE A 94 7.62 -1.60 -9.58
N ILE A 95 6.31 -1.38 -9.49
CA ILE A 95 5.55 -1.58 -8.25
C ILE A 95 5.54 -3.05 -7.85
N ASN A 96 5.32 -3.95 -8.80
CA ASN A 96 5.26 -5.38 -8.54
C ASN A 96 6.61 -5.94 -8.09
N GLU A 97 7.70 -5.45 -8.63
CA GLU A 97 9.03 -5.87 -8.20
C GLU A 97 9.36 -5.37 -6.80
N TYR A 98 9.03 -4.12 -6.50
CA TYR A 98 9.31 -3.54 -5.20
C TYR A 98 8.51 -4.22 -4.07
N TYR A 99 7.25 -4.52 -4.32
CA TYR A 99 6.34 -5.13 -3.35
C TYR A 99 6.09 -6.62 -3.60
N ARG A 100 7.00 -7.30 -4.28
CA ARG A 100 6.82 -8.71 -4.67
C ARG A 100 6.47 -9.61 -3.50
N GLN A 101 7.18 -9.48 -2.38
CA GLN A 101 6.95 -10.33 -1.21
C GLN A 101 5.59 -10.06 -0.58
N ASP A 102 5.18 -8.80 -0.51
CA ASP A 102 3.86 -8.42 -0.02
C ASP A 102 2.75 -9.02 -0.90
N ILE A 103 2.92 -8.94 -2.21
CA ILE A 103 1.96 -9.48 -3.17
C ILE A 103 1.86 -11.00 -3.05
N GLN A 104 2.97 -11.69 -2.97
CA GLN A 104 2.99 -13.15 -2.79
C GLN A 104 2.31 -13.57 -1.50
N TYR A 105 2.58 -12.86 -0.41
CA TYR A 105 1.95 -13.15 0.87
C TYR A 105 0.44 -12.91 0.80
N TRP A 106 0.01 -11.78 0.25
CA TRP A 106 -1.41 -11.47 0.07
C TRP A 106 -2.13 -12.53 -0.77
N GLU A 107 -1.51 -12.99 -1.87
CA GLU A 107 -2.07 -14.05 -2.68
C GLU A 107 -2.26 -15.36 -1.90
N SER A 108 -1.41 -15.61 -0.92
CA SER A 108 -1.49 -16.84 -0.11
C SER A 108 -2.59 -16.80 0.95
N ILE A 109 -3.03 -15.60 1.37
CA ILE A 109 -4.00 -15.44 2.46
C ILE A 109 -5.39 -14.97 2.00
N ARG A 110 -5.52 -14.50 0.78
CA ARG A 110 -6.79 -14.00 0.28
C ARG A 110 -7.84 -15.09 0.04
#